data_947f8a371e7b8700faca557d487114b6
#
_entry.id   947f8a371e7b8700faca557d487114b6
#
_cell.length_a   1.000
_cell.length_b   1.000
_cell.length_c   1.000
_cell.angle_alpha   90.00
_cell.angle_beta   90.00
_cell.angle_gamma   90.00
#
_symmetry.space_group_name_H-M   'P 1'
#
loop_
_entity.id
_entity.type
_entity.pdbx_description
1 polymer ?
#
loop_
_entity_poly.entity_id
_entity_poly.type
_entity_poly.pdbx_seq_one_letter_code
_entity_poly.pdbx_strand_id
1 'polypeptide(L)'
;VTTDEVYEILTRSGKIYTCLKIDEVNNLGAARIRVRSLLAALRAHDRKQAVREILPSSIQKPVFTKEMRKDYTILCPQMSPIHFSLLQPAFNAAGYNLEVLPNDNKEAVDVGLKYVNNDACYPSLMVVGQIMQALLSGKYDLNKVAVIMSQTGGGCRASNYIHLLRKALVKAGYPQIPVATVSYTHLTLPTNSL
;
A
#
# COMPACT_ATOMS: atom_id res chain seq x y z
N VAL A 1 1.42 -9.36 2.76
CA VAL A 1 0.88 -8.55 1.66
C VAL A 1 -0.12 -9.36 0.87
N THR A 2 0.33 -10.36 0.09
CA THR A 2 -0.55 -11.22 -0.72
C THR A 2 -1.63 -11.94 0.09
N THR A 3 -1.30 -12.37 1.31
CA THR A 3 -2.23 -13.02 2.25
C THR A 3 -3.40 -12.11 2.62
N ASP A 4 -3.13 -10.84 2.92
CA ASP A 4 -4.16 -9.88 3.32
C ASP A 4 -5.05 -9.51 2.14
N GLU A 5 -4.48 -9.36 0.95
CA GLU A 5 -5.24 -9.09 -0.29
C GLU A 5 -6.15 -10.27 -0.65
N VAL A 6 -5.62 -11.50 -0.61
CA VAL A 6 -6.41 -12.71 -0.85
C VAL A 6 -7.51 -12.87 0.20
N TYR A 7 -7.20 -12.60 1.47
CA TYR A 7 -8.20 -12.61 2.54
C TYR A 7 -9.33 -11.62 2.26
N GLU A 8 -8.98 -10.40 1.85
CA GLU A 8 -9.95 -9.34 1.59
C GLU A 8 -10.87 -9.69 0.40
N ILE A 9 -10.29 -10.23 -0.68
CA ILE A 9 -11.05 -10.68 -1.86
C ILE A 9 -11.99 -11.85 -1.50
N LEU A 10 -11.47 -12.85 -0.81
CA LEU A 10 -12.23 -14.07 -0.49
C LEU A 10 -13.31 -13.81 0.56
N THR A 11 -13.04 -12.95 1.54
CA THR A 11 -14.04 -12.59 2.57
C THR A 11 -15.23 -11.86 1.94
N ARG A 12 -14.97 -10.96 0.99
CA ARG A 12 -16.03 -10.24 0.26
C ARG A 12 -16.90 -11.17 -0.59
N SER A 13 -16.31 -12.22 -1.15
CA SER A 13 -17.04 -13.25 -1.89
C SER A 13 -17.69 -14.32 -1.01
N GLY A 14 -17.71 -14.12 0.31
CA GLY A 14 -18.28 -15.06 1.27
C GLY A 14 -17.48 -16.35 1.45
N LYS A 15 -16.25 -16.42 0.92
CA LYS A 15 -15.40 -17.61 1.05
C LYS A 15 -14.64 -17.59 2.37
N ILE A 16 -14.52 -18.78 2.96
CA ILE A 16 -13.68 -18.98 4.14
C ILE A 16 -12.25 -19.22 3.68
N TYR A 17 -11.32 -18.51 4.31
CA TYR A 17 -9.92 -18.52 3.96
C TYR A 17 -9.04 -18.69 5.19
N THR A 18 -7.99 -19.48 5.09
CA THR A 18 -6.94 -19.56 6.10
C THR A 18 -5.57 -19.60 5.43
N CYS A 19 -4.61 -18.90 6.02
CA CYS A 19 -3.23 -18.90 5.56
C CYS A 19 -2.42 -19.90 6.40
N LEU A 20 -1.77 -20.86 5.75
CA LEU A 20 -0.82 -21.75 6.37
C LEU A 20 0.58 -21.14 6.22
N LYS A 21 1.23 -20.82 7.33
CA LYS A 21 2.65 -20.49 7.38
C LYS A 21 3.40 -21.78 7.68
N ILE A 22 4.13 -22.27 6.70
CA ILE A 22 4.98 -23.45 6.80
C ILE A 22 6.40 -22.95 6.63
N ASP A 23 7.23 -23.13 7.65
CA ASP A 23 8.64 -22.78 7.63
C ASP A 23 9.53 -24.01 7.35
N GLU A 24 10.80 -23.80 7.16
CA GLU A 24 11.78 -24.84 6.86
C GLU A 24 12.02 -25.79 8.05
N VAL A 25 11.60 -25.43 9.24
CA VAL A 25 11.86 -26.16 10.49
C VAL A 25 10.79 -27.23 10.76
N ASN A 26 9.91 -27.51 9.82
CA ASN A 26 8.86 -28.55 9.94
C ASN A 26 7.96 -28.46 11.17
N ASN A 27 7.73 -27.29 11.71
CA ASN A 27 6.80 -27.10 12.83
C ASN A 27 5.34 -27.17 12.35
N LEU A 28 4.83 -28.35 12.14
CA LEU A 28 3.46 -28.61 11.66
C LEU A 28 2.38 -28.33 12.72
N GLY A 29 2.75 -28.03 13.96
CA GLY A 29 1.80 -27.77 15.04
C GLY A 29 0.86 -26.60 14.73
N ALA A 30 1.44 -25.47 14.33
CA ALA A 30 0.68 -24.27 13.96
C ALA A 30 -0.21 -24.50 12.72
N ALA A 31 0.30 -25.23 11.72
CA ALA A 31 -0.47 -25.58 10.52
C ALA A 31 -1.68 -26.48 10.88
N ARG A 32 -1.49 -27.47 11.74
CA ARG A 32 -2.60 -28.34 12.21
C ARG A 32 -3.68 -27.58 12.95
N ILE A 33 -3.31 -26.61 13.79
CA ILE A 33 -4.27 -25.75 14.51
C ILE A 33 -5.08 -24.94 13.51
N ARG A 34 -4.42 -24.32 12.52
CA ARG A 34 -5.09 -23.51 11.49
C ARG A 34 -6.03 -24.35 10.62
N VAL A 35 -5.65 -25.57 10.23
CA VAL A 35 -6.52 -26.49 9.49
C VAL A 35 -7.73 -26.90 10.32
N ARG A 36 -7.54 -27.23 11.61
CA ARG A 36 -8.66 -27.54 12.51
C ARG A 36 -9.63 -26.37 12.66
N SER A 37 -9.10 -25.16 12.79
CA SER A 37 -9.88 -23.94 12.86
C SER A 37 -10.67 -23.70 11.57
N LEU A 38 -10.06 -23.92 10.40
CA LEU A 38 -10.73 -23.85 9.10
C LEU A 38 -11.88 -24.86 9.01
N LEU A 39 -11.65 -26.10 9.38
CA LEU A 39 -12.69 -27.14 9.37
C LEU A 39 -13.86 -26.81 10.31
N ALA A 40 -13.57 -26.25 11.48
CA ALA A 40 -14.59 -25.80 12.41
C ALA A 40 -15.40 -24.64 11.82
N ALA A 41 -14.72 -23.67 11.17
CA ALA A 41 -15.37 -22.54 10.50
C ALA A 41 -16.24 -22.99 9.33
N LEU A 42 -15.79 -23.96 8.52
CA LEU A 42 -16.60 -24.55 7.43
C LEU A 42 -17.86 -25.19 7.96
N ARG A 43 -17.75 -26.03 9.00
CA ARG A 43 -18.93 -26.67 9.61
C ARG A 43 -19.92 -25.66 10.21
N ALA A 44 -19.43 -24.56 10.75
CA ALA A 44 -20.27 -23.48 11.26
C ALA A 44 -20.92 -22.67 10.14
N HIS A 45 -20.23 -22.50 9.01
CA HIS A 45 -20.72 -21.80 7.84
C HIS A 45 -21.85 -22.56 7.13
N ASP A 46 -21.69 -23.88 6.97
CA ASP A 46 -22.72 -24.74 6.35
C ASP A 46 -24.04 -24.74 7.15
N ARG A 47 -23.95 -24.50 8.47
CA ARG A 47 -25.15 -24.39 9.34
C ARG A 47 -25.86 -23.03 9.23
N LYS A 48 -25.16 -22.00 8.75
CA LYS A 48 -25.67 -20.64 8.60
C LYS A 48 -25.69 -20.28 7.13
N GLN A 49 -26.58 -20.84 6.32
CA GLN A 49 -26.80 -20.40 4.94
C GLN A 49 -27.24 -18.91 4.91
N ALA A 50 -26.34 -18.02 5.21
CA ALA A 50 -26.53 -16.60 5.00
C ALA A 50 -25.91 -16.27 3.64
N VAL A 51 -26.77 -15.98 2.66
CA VAL A 51 -26.38 -15.33 1.42
C VAL A 51 -25.71 -14.03 1.81
N ARG A 52 -24.37 -14.02 1.79
CA ARG A 52 -23.62 -12.77 1.96
C ARG A 52 -23.59 -12.06 0.63
N GLU A 53 -24.17 -10.90 0.60
CA GLU A 53 -24.06 -9.99 -0.52
C GLU A 53 -22.59 -9.71 -0.82
N ILE A 54 -22.17 -9.88 -2.07
CA ILE A 54 -20.80 -9.56 -2.51
C ILE A 54 -20.69 -8.04 -2.47
N LEU A 55 -20.03 -7.52 -1.45
CA LEU A 55 -19.79 -6.10 -1.34
C LEU A 55 -18.71 -5.68 -2.36
N PRO A 56 -18.97 -4.67 -3.18
CA PRO A 56 -17.97 -4.14 -4.09
C PRO A 56 -16.75 -3.59 -3.32
N SER A 57 -15.60 -3.50 -3.98
CA SER A 57 -14.41 -2.90 -3.38
C SER A 57 -14.72 -1.47 -2.94
N SER A 58 -14.74 -1.24 -1.63
CA SER A 58 -15.03 0.07 -1.04
C SER A 58 -13.85 1.04 -1.10
N ILE A 59 -12.68 0.59 -1.53
CA ILE A 59 -11.49 1.45 -1.63
C ILE A 59 -11.65 2.36 -2.83
N GLN A 60 -12.07 3.59 -2.58
CA GLN A 60 -12.02 4.64 -3.58
C GLN A 60 -10.57 4.88 -3.99
N LYS A 61 -10.35 5.08 -5.29
CA LYS A 61 -9.04 5.40 -5.86
C LYS A 61 -9.10 6.82 -6.42
N PRO A 62 -8.97 7.84 -5.57
CA PRO A 62 -8.96 9.21 -6.06
C PRO A 62 -7.81 9.40 -7.05
N VAL A 63 -8.10 10.02 -8.18
CA VAL A 63 -7.16 10.23 -9.27
C VAL A 63 -6.57 11.63 -9.14
N PHE A 64 -5.25 11.74 -9.28
CA PHE A 64 -4.58 13.03 -9.36
C PHE A 64 -4.82 13.63 -10.75
N THR A 65 -5.45 14.80 -10.81
CA THR A 65 -5.78 15.50 -12.07
C THR A 65 -4.77 16.59 -12.41
N LYS A 66 -4.81 17.08 -13.66
CA LYS A 66 -3.92 18.16 -14.09
C LYS A 66 -4.16 19.48 -13.36
N GLU A 67 -5.39 19.73 -12.94
CA GLU A 67 -5.79 20.92 -12.19
C GLU A 67 -5.14 20.95 -10.80
N MET A 68 -5.01 19.79 -10.16
CA MET A 68 -4.38 19.63 -8.84
C MET A 68 -2.88 19.97 -8.86
N ARG A 69 -2.24 19.99 -10.02
CA ARG A 69 -0.80 20.21 -10.19
C ARG A 69 -0.28 21.46 -9.50
N LYS A 70 -1.03 22.56 -9.53
CA LYS A 70 -0.60 23.86 -9.02
C LYS A 70 -0.84 24.02 -7.51
N ASP A 71 -1.90 23.39 -7.01
CA ASP A 71 -2.40 23.66 -5.66
C ASP A 71 -2.05 22.55 -4.67
N TYR A 72 -1.63 21.36 -5.16
CA TYR A 72 -1.34 20.22 -4.33
C TYR A 72 0.15 20.08 -4.05
N THR A 73 0.49 19.78 -2.80
CA THR A 73 1.83 19.31 -2.45
C THR A 73 1.90 17.79 -2.66
N ILE A 74 2.86 17.34 -3.44
CA ILE A 74 3.06 15.92 -3.75
C ILE A 74 4.15 15.38 -2.84
N LEU A 75 3.79 14.51 -1.90
CA LEU A 75 4.73 13.85 -1.02
C LEU A 75 5.35 12.63 -1.70
N CYS A 76 6.66 12.57 -1.68
CA CYS A 76 7.43 11.47 -2.25
C CYS A 76 8.29 10.84 -1.15
N PRO A 77 8.13 9.53 -0.84
CA PRO A 77 8.98 8.91 0.15
C PRO A 77 10.40 8.77 -0.39
N GLN A 78 11.39 8.96 0.48
CA GLN A 78 12.79 8.79 0.11
C GLN A 78 13.12 7.30 -0.09
N MET A 79 13.39 6.90 -1.30
CA MET A 79 13.77 5.52 -1.64
C MET A 79 15.22 5.39 -2.10
N SER A 80 15.82 6.48 -2.58
CA SER A 80 17.22 6.55 -3.01
C SER A 80 17.71 7.98 -2.96
N PRO A 81 18.59 8.34 -2.01
CA PRO A 81 19.02 9.73 -1.81
C PRO A 81 19.57 10.41 -3.08
N ILE A 82 20.40 9.70 -3.83
CA ILE A 82 21.02 10.24 -5.05
C ILE A 82 19.97 10.54 -6.13
N HIS A 83 19.07 9.60 -6.42
CA HIS A 83 18.08 9.76 -7.47
C HIS A 83 17.01 10.80 -7.09
N PHE A 84 16.57 10.79 -5.84
CA PHE A 84 15.49 11.66 -5.39
C PHE A 84 15.94 13.10 -5.19
N SER A 85 17.25 13.35 -4.95
CA SER A 85 17.81 14.71 -4.97
C SER A 85 17.71 15.39 -6.35
N LEU A 86 17.71 14.60 -7.43
CA LEU A 86 17.51 15.10 -8.80
C LEU A 86 16.02 15.15 -9.19
N LEU A 87 15.23 14.23 -8.65
CA LEU A 87 13.82 14.11 -8.97
C LEU A 87 13.02 15.32 -8.48
N GLN A 88 13.26 15.79 -7.27
CA GLN A 88 12.54 16.93 -6.69
C GLN A 88 12.70 18.21 -7.53
N PRO A 89 13.91 18.70 -7.85
CA PRO A 89 14.05 19.90 -8.68
C PRO A 89 13.50 19.71 -10.10
N ALA A 90 13.60 18.51 -10.68
CA ALA A 90 13.05 18.24 -12.00
C ALA A 90 11.51 18.37 -12.03
N PHE A 91 10.83 17.81 -11.04
CA PHE A 91 9.38 17.95 -10.91
C PHE A 91 8.95 19.38 -10.61
N ASN A 92 9.70 20.09 -9.75
CA ASN A 92 9.43 21.47 -9.43
C ASN A 92 9.64 22.40 -10.65
N ALA A 93 10.68 22.16 -11.45
CA ALA A 93 10.88 22.85 -12.72
C ALA A 93 9.76 22.57 -13.74
N ALA A 94 9.17 21.38 -13.70
CA ALA A 94 7.99 21.03 -14.49
C ALA A 94 6.69 21.63 -13.93
N GLY A 95 6.73 22.41 -12.85
CA GLY A 95 5.58 23.10 -12.24
C GLY A 95 4.73 22.23 -11.31
N TYR A 96 5.29 21.16 -10.76
CA TYR A 96 4.71 20.41 -9.66
C TYR A 96 5.34 20.87 -8.35
N ASN A 97 4.61 20.81 -7.25
CA ASN A 97 5.16 21.05 -5.93
C ASN A 97 5.48 19.69 -5.27
N LEU A 98 6.64 19.13 -5.61
CA LEU A 98 7.10 17.85 -5.08
C LEU A 98 7.99 18.08 -3.85
N GLU A 99 7.69 17.39 -2.77
CA GLU A 99 8.51 17.33 -1.56
C GLU A 99 8.96 15.89 -1.30
N VAL A 100 10.27 15.65 -1.29
CA VAL A 100 10.86 14.37 -0.93
C VAL A 100 10.99 14.32 0.59
N LEU A 101 10.37 13.30 1.20
CA LEU A 101 10.38 13.13 2.65
C LEU A 101 11.73 12.61 3.13
N PRO A 102 12.19 13.01 4.32
CA PRO A 102 13.37 12.41 4.94
C PRO A 102 13.10 10.93 5.27
N ASN A 103 14.15 10.08 5.18
CA ASN A 103 13.95 8.64 5.27
C ASN A 103 14.47 7.95 6.53
N ASP A 104 14.98 8.66 7.50
CA ASP A 104 16.01 8.11 8.36
C ASP A 104 15.65 8.01 9.85
N ASN A 105 14.38 8.22 10.19
CA ASN A 105 14.02 8.15 11.60
C ASN A 105 13.29 6.85 11.97
N LYS A 106 13.57 6.36 13.18
CA LYS A 106 12.90 5.19 13.75
C LYS A 106 11.37 5.38 13.86
N GLU A 107 10.92 6.60 14.04
CA GLU A 107 9.50 6.92 14.19
C GLU A 107 8.70 6.55 12.93
N ALA A 108 9.28 6.72 11.74
CA ALA A 108 8.65 6.28 10.50
C ALA A 108 8.39 4.78 10.49
N VAL A 109 9.33 3.97 11.01
CA VAL A 109 9.14 2.52 11.16
C VAL A 109 8.02 2.21 12.13
N ASP A 110 8.00 2.88 13.28
CA ASP A 110 7.00 2.66 14.32
C ASP A 110 5.59 3.04 13.83
N VAL A 111 5.48 4.11 13.05
CA VAL A 111 4.24 4.50 12.37
C VAL A 111 3.87 3.48 11.29
N GLY A 112 4.83 3.04 10.48
CA GLY A 112 4.62 2.01 9.46
C GLY A 112 4.03 0.73 10.03
N LEU A 113 4.53 0.27 11.17
CA LEU A 113 4.04 -0.94 11.86
C LEU A 113 2.58 -0.83 12.34
N LYS A 114 2.06 0.37 12.56
CA LYS A 114 0.64 0.57 12.93
C LYS A 114 -0.31 0.36 11.75
N TYR A 115 0.15 0.63 10.53
CA TYR A 115 -0.68 0.65 9.33
C TYR A 115 -0.42 -0.50 8.37
N VAL A 116 0.79 -1.05 8.37
CA VAL A 116 1.22 -2.15 7.51
C VAL A 116 1.46 -3.39 8.36
N ASN A 117 1.11 -4.56 7.82
CA ASN A 117 1.38 -5.82 8.49
C ASN A 117 2.90 -6.03 8.64
N ASN A 118 3.34 -6.48 9.80
CA ASN A 118 4.75 -6.76 10.10
C ASN A 118 5.36 -7.89 9.25
N ASP A 119 4.54 -8.70 8.58
CA ASP A 119 4.98 -9.70 7.59
C ASP A 119 5.44 -9.05 6.26
N ALA A 120 5.19 -7.75 6.08
CA ALA A 120 5.68 -7.01 4.92
C ALA A 120 7.20 -6.79 5.03
N CYS A 121 7.85 -6.59 3.89
CA CYS A 121 9.28 -6.33 3.90
C CYS A 121 9.60 -4.98 4.56
N TYR A 122 10.77 -4.87 5.19
CA TYR A 122 11.18 -3.65 5.91
C TYR A 122 11.09 -2.37 5.07
N PRO A 123 11.52 -2.35 3.79
CA PRO A 123 11.34 -1.17 2.94
C PRO A 123 9.88 -0.71 2.79
N SER A 124 8.90 -1.62 2.81
CA SER A 124 7.49 -1.22 2.74
C SER A 124 7.02 -0.53 4.01
N LEU A 125 7.52 -0.98 5.18
CA LEU A 125 7.25 -0.33 6.46
C LEU A 125 7.81 1.09 6.48
N MET A 126 9.04 1.26 6.00
CA MET A 126 9.71 2.55 5.90
C MET A 126 8.96 3.52 4.98
N VAL A 127 8.67 3.09 3.77
CA VAL A 127 8.05 3.94 2.73
C VAL A 127 6.64 4.37 3.14
N VAL A 128 5.81 3.43 3.59
CA VAL A 128 4.46 3.77 4.07
C VAL A 128 4.54 4.58 5.36
N GLY A 129 5.47 4.24 6.25
CA GLY A 129 5.67 4.94 7.52
C GLY A 129 6.06 6.40 7.34
N GLN A 130 6.98 6.72 6.44
CA GLN A 130 7.37 8.10 6.11
C GLN A 130 6.16 8.94 5.66
N ILE A 131 5.36 8.39 4.74
CA ILE A 131 4.17 9.07 4.23
C ILE A 131 3.16 9.28 5.36
N MET A 132 2.87 8.23 6.12
CA MET A 132 1.91 8.32 7.22
C MET A 132 2.38 9.26 8.32
N GLN A 133 3.66 9.26 8.67
CA GLN A 133 4.26 10.20 9.63
C GLN A 133 4.11 11.64 9.14
N ALA A 134 4.40 11.91 7.87
CA ALA A 134 4.25 13.24 7.29
C ALA A 134 2.78 13.71 7.34
N LEU A 135 1.82 12.86 6.97
CA LEU A 135 0.40 13.20 7.00
C LEU A 135 -0.12 13.42 8.44
N LEU A 136 0.38 12.65 9.40
CA LEU A 136 -0.01 12.77 10.80
C LEU A 136 0.67 13.94 11.54
N SER A 137 1.73 14.52 10.96
CA SER A 137 2.48 15.63 11.59
C SER A 137 1.69 16.94 11.68
N GLY A 138 0.58 17.07 10.95
CA GLY A 138 -0.18 18.31 10.84
C GLY A 138 0.48 19.40 9.99
N LYS A 139 1.64 19.12 9.38
CA LYS A 139 2.36 20.08 8.52
C LYS A 139 1.64 20.36 7.20
N TYR A 140 0.85 19.41 6.72
CA TYR A 140 0.25 19.44 5.38
C TYR A 140 -1.27 19.58 5.44
N ASP A 141 -1.83 20.34 4.51
CA ASP A 141 -3.29 20.37 4.30
C ASP A 141 -3.74 19.09 3.62
N LEU A 142 -4.45 18.24 4.36
CA LEU A 142 -4.90 16.93 3.89
C LEU A 142 -5.86 16.99 2.69
N ASN A 143 -6.42 18.16 2.39
CA ASN A 143 -7.28 18.38 1.23
C ASN A 143 -6.48 18.81 -0.02
N LYS A 144 -5.22 19.22 0.17
CA LYS A 144 -4.33 19.69 -0.90
C LYS A 144 -3.02 18.91 -0.95
N VAL A 145 -3.04 17.67 -0.52
CA VAL A 145 -1.89 16.78 -0.56
C VAL A 145 -2.17 15.59 -1.46
N ALA A 146 -1.15 15.16 -2.17
CA ALA A 146 -1.13 13.93 -2.95
C ALA A 146 0.15 13.15 -2.63
N VAL A 147 0.17 11.88 -2.96
CA VAL A 147 1.36 11.04 -2.79
C VAL A 147 1.79 10.48 -4.13
N ILE A 148 3.09 10.47 -4.38
CA ILE A 148 3.68 9.76 -5.52
C ILE A 148 4.55 8.62 -5.00
N MET A 149 4.46 7.46 -5.66
CA MET A 149 5.26 6.30 -5.31
C MET A 149 5.62 5.51 -6.57
N SER A 150 6.87 5.04 -6.65
CA SER A 150 7.27 4.12 -7.70
C SER A 150 6.68 2.73 -7.47
N GLN A 151 6.29 2.09 -8.56
CA GLN A 151 5.80 0.71 -8.57
C GLN A 151 6.68 -0.13 -9.48
N THR A 152 7.13 -1.28 -9.00
CA THR A 152 7.85 -2.25 -9.82
C THR A 152 6.86 -3.24 -10.44
N GLY A 153 7.12 -3.70 -11.67
CA GLY A 153 6.28 -4.69 -12.36
C GLY A 153 6.74 -6.14 -12.20
N GLY A 154 7.75 -6.41 -11.37
CA GLY A 154 8.34 -7.73 -11.21
C GLY A 154 7.83 -8.52 -10.01
N GLY A 155 8.48 -9.64 -9.70
CA GLY A 155 8.18 -10.50 -8.54
C GLY A 155 8.55 -9.89 -7.17
N CYS A 156 8.93 -8.63 -7.12
CA CYS A 156 9.21 -7.91 -5.88
C CYS A 156 7.91 -7.45 -5.21
N ARG A 157 7.89 -7.47 -3.88
CA ARG A 157 6.75 -6.96 -3.09
C ARG A 157 6.51 -5.46 -3.28
N ALA A 158 7.48 -4.72 -3.82
CA ALA A 158 7.34 -3.31 -4.17
C ALA A 158 6.23 -3.04 -5.20
N SER A 159 5.84 -4.04 -6.00
CA SER A 159 4.66 -3.96 -6.87
C SER A 159 3.35 -3.70 -6.11
N ASN A 160 3.30 -4.05 -4.81
CA ASN A 160 2.12 -3.91 -3.96
C ASN A 160 2.19 -2.76 -2.95
N TYR A 161 3.27 -1.97 -2.91
CA TYR A 161 3.40 -0.87 -1.95
C TYR A 161 2.26 0.15 -2.06
N ILE A 162 1.77 0.39 -3.26
CA ILE A 162 0.64 1.29 -3.51
C ILE A 162 -0.64 0.82 -2.84
N HIS A 163 -0.92 -0.48 -2.91
CA HIS A 163 -2.09 -1.07 -2.27
C HIS A 163 -1.97 -1.01 -0.76
N LEU A 164 -0.77 -1.24 -0.21
CA LEU A 164 -0.49 -1.09 1.21
C LEU A 164 -0.69 0.36 1.66
N LEU A 165 -0.19 1.32 0.90
CA LEU A 165 -0.37 2.73 1.19
C LEU A 165 -1.85 3.14 1.15
N ARG A 166 -2.60 2.76 0.10
CA ARG A 166 -4.03 3.06 0.01
C ARG A 166 -4.81 2.46 1.19
N LYS A 167 -4.47 1.24 1.59
CA LYS A 167 -5.06 0.61 2.78
C LYS A 167 -4.71 1.37 4.06
N ALA A 168 -3.47 1.83 4.19
CA ALA A 168 -3.02 2.65 5.30
C ALA A 168 -3.78 3.98 5.38
N LEU A 169 -3.95 4.67 4.25
CA LEU A 169 -4.72 5.91 4.15
C LEU A 169 -6.18 5.72 4.57
N VAL A 170 -6.84 4.67 4.08
CA VAL A 170 -8.23 4.35 4.49
C VAL A 170 -8.29 4.06 5.98
N LYS A 171 -7.35 3.27 6.54
CA LYS A 171 -7.29 2.95 7.97
C LYS A 171 -7.06 4.20 8.85
N ALA A 172 -6.34 5.19 8.31
CA ALA A 172 -6.08 6.45 8.99
C ALA A 172 -7.20 7.49 8.83
N GLY A 173 -8.23 7.21 8.03
CA GLY A 173 -9.33 8.14 7.77
C GLY A 173 -9.06 9.16 6.64
N TYR A 174 -8.07 8.90 5.77
CA TYR A 174 -7.67 9.79 4.67
C TYR A 174 -7.90 9.17 3.28
N PRO A 175 -9.08 8.59 2.99
CA PRO A 175 -9.35 7.91 1.71
C PRO A 175 -9.34 8.86 0.51
N GLN A 176 -9.48 10.17 0.74
CA GLN A 176 -9.55 11.22 -0.29
C GLN A 176 -8.18 11.55 -0.89
N ILE A 177 -7.07 11.16 -0.27
CA ILE A 177 -5.73 11.52 -0.74
C ILE A 177 -5.38 10.73 -2.00
N PRO A 178 -5.10 11.42 -3.13
CA PRO A 178 -4.72 10.76 -4.37
C PRO A 178 -3.32 10.14 -4.25
N VAL A 179 -3.19 8.92 -4.74
CA VAL A 179 -1.91 8.22 -4.84
C VAL A 179 -1.58 8.01 -6.30
N ALA A 180 -0.65 8.82 -6.82
CA ALA A 180 -0.11 8.67 -8.14
C ALA A 180 0.96 7.58 -8.15
N THR A 181 0.95 6.78 -9.20
CA THR A 181 1.91 5.69 -9.37
C THR A 181 2.68 5.87 -10.65
N VAL A 182 3.98 5.67 -10.58
CA VAL A 182 4.82 5.59 -11.76
C VAL A 182 5.31 4.15 -11.86
N SER A 183 4.80 3.44 -12.86
CA SER A 183 5.31 2.11 -13.20
C SER A 183 6.55 2.25 -14.06
N TYR A 184 7.58 1.45 -13.80
CA TYR A 184 8.78 1.41 -14.64
C TYR A 184 8.47 1.13 -16.12
N THR A 185 7.40 0.40 -16.41
CA THR A 185 6.94 0.14 -17.77
C THR A 185 6.45 1.39 -18.51
N HIS A 186 6.12 2.46 -17.79
CA HIS A 186 5.72 3.75 -18.39
C HIS A 186 6.86 4.77 -18.46
N LEU A 187 7.98 4.51 -17.77
CA LEU A 187 9.19 5.31 -17.82
C LEU A 187 10.15 4.88 -18.95
N THR A 188 10.00 3.66 -19.45
CA THR A 188 10.65 3.30 -20.70
C THR A 188 9.90 4.00 -21.82
N LEU A 189 10.47 5.09 -22.31
CA LEU A 189 10.03 5.69 -23.56
C LEU A 189 9.83 4.57 -24.60
N PRO A 190 8.71 4.57 -25.34
CA PRO A 190 8.55 3.60 -26.42
C PRO A 190 9.68 3.86 -27.42
N THR A 191 10.71 3.01 -27.37
CA THR A 191 11.83 3.03 -28.31
C THR A 191 11.41 2.59 -29.71
N ASN A 192 10.11 2.39 -29.94
CA ASN A 192 9.55 1.91 -31.20
C ASN A 192 8.73 2.98 -31.92
N SER A 193 9.11 4.26 -31.82
CA SER A 193 8.63 5.28 -32.73
C SER A 193 9.74 5.68 -33.73
N LEU A 194 10.21 4.69 -34.47
CA LEU A 194 10.89 4.90 -35.74
C LEU A 194 10.17 4.09 -36.80
#